data_b16caef39dfcc958ca78e1a92cd35fdc
#
_entry.id   b16caef39dfcc958ca78e1a92cd35fdc
#
_cell.length_a   1.000
_cell.length_b   1.000
_cell.length_c   1.000
_cell.angle_alpha   90.00
_cell.angle_beta   90.00
_cell.angle_gamma   90.00
#
_symmetry.space_group_name_H-M   'P 1'
#
loop_
_entity.id
_entity.type
_entity.pdbx_description
1 polymer ?
#
loop_
_entity_poly.entity_id
_entity_poly.type
_entity_poly.pdbx_seq_one_letter_code
_entity_poly.pdbx_strand_id
1 'polypeptide(L)'
;MAIPSIDVHSHALPQAYLDALAKLGVNPVEEDGFPTPAWSEDSHLRFMEETGQEFCVLSISTPHIHRGDDALAARLAQTINDELAGVCQRHPDRLGFAATLPVPAVEASIEEARRGFDELGALGVKLPSNGAGIYLGDPMLEPLMAFLDERAAVVTVHPSLPSAVPQGIFTAGPAPLFEYIADTTRAVLNLLAHGVIDRYPHIRWVIPHAGSFVPAVAHRLTGISRVLVPAGLMEPINVMENLRSLWWDLAGDARPVMLEGLMHIVDPSHLLYGSDTPYTPTPAILANKEGLASDPLVAPIARDVFHDNAVRLYGLDG
;
A
#
# COMPACT_ATOMS: atom_id res chain seq x y z
N MET A 1 22.87 12.53 12.17
CA MET A 1 22.22 13.26 11.06
C MET A 1 21.10 12.37 10.55
N ALA A 2 19.93 12.94 10.24
CA ALA A 2 18.84 12.17 9.65
C ALA A 2 19.31 11.56 8.31
N ILE A 3 18.84 10.34 8.01
CA ILE A 3 19.13 9.65 6.76
C ILE A 3 18.20 10.22 5.70
N PRO A 4 18.69 10.82 4.59
CA PRO A 4 17.86 11.28 3.50
C PRO A 4 17.01 10.11 2.96
N SER A 5 15.71 10.34 2.72
CA SER A 5 14.84 9.27 2.27
C SER A 5 13.63 9.78 1.50
N ILE A 6 13.13 8.93 0.62
CA ILE A 6 11.82 9.06 -0.01
C ILE A 6 10.87 8.08 0.69
N ASP A 7 9.80 8.62 1.23
CA ASP A 7 8.80 7.86 1.96
C ASP A 7 7.65 7.51 1.03
N VAL A 8 7.52 6.21 0.71
CA VAL A 8 6.47 5.74 -0.21
C VAL A 8 5.20 5.28 0.50
N HIS A 9 5.23 5.25 1.84
CA HIS A 9 4.11 4.84 2.67
C HIS A 9 3.86 5.90 3.74
N SER A 10 3.21 6.97 3.34
CA SER A 10 2.82 8.04 4.23
C SER A 10 1.37 8.47 3.97
N HIS A 11 0.66 8.82 5.04
CA HIS A 11 -0.76 9.09 4.94
C HIS A 11 -1.07 10.57 5.15
N ALA A 12 -1.96 11.07 4.31
CA ALA A 12 -2.65 12.32 4.51
C ALA A 12 -4.09 12.05 4.97
N LEU A 13 -4.58 12.91 5.82
CA LEU A 13 -5.95 12.88 6.33
C LEU A 13 -6.61 14.22 6.00
N PRO A 14 -6.81 14.50 4.68
CA PRO A 14 -7.40 15.76 4.24
C PRO A 14 -8.82 15.87 4.76
N GLN A 15 -9.33 17.11 4.87
CA GLN A 15 -10.68 17.36 5.41
C GLN A 15 -11.74 16.62 4.60
N ALA A 16 -11.58 16.55 3.27
CA ALA A 16 -12.49 15.79 2.41
C ALA A 16 -12.59 14.30 2.80
N TYR A 17 -11.50 13.69 3.25
CA TYR A 17 -11.53 12.30 3.72
C TYR A 17 -12.25 12.17 5.06
N LEU A 18 -12.01 13.08 6.02
CA LEU A 18 -12.69 13.07 7.30
C LEU A 18 -14.21 13.31 7.13
N ASP A 19 -14.59 14.23 6.26
CA ASP A 19 -15.98 14.49 5.90
C ASP A 19 -16.64 13.29 5.20
N ALA A 20 -15.85 12.57 4.36
CA ALA A 20 -16.31 11.34 3.72
C ALA A 20 -16.63 10.26 4.76
N LEU A 21 -15.76 10.02 5.73
CA LEU A 21 -16.00 9.07 6.81
C LEU A 21 -17.25 9.44 7.62
N ALA A 22 -17.37 10.70 7.99
CA ALA A 22 -18.55 11.22 8.70
C ALA A 22 -19.85 11.04 7.91
N LYS A 23 -19.82 11.33 6.59
CA LYS A 23 -20.97 11.15 5.69
C LYS A 23 -21.37 9.70 5.53
N LEU A 24 -20.40 8.79 5.56
CA LEU A 24 -20.62 7.34 5.49
C LEU A 24 -21.03 6.74 6.84
N GLY A 25 -21.02 7.51 7.92
CA GLY A 25 -21.29 7.04 9.29
C GLY A 25 -20.22 6.09 9.82
N VAL A 26 -18.99 6.21 9.30
CA VAL A 26 -17.85 5.37 9.69
C VAL A 26 -17.20 5.95 10.93
N ASN A 27 -17.07 5.13 11.98
CA ASN A 27 -16.32 5.45 13.18
C ASN A 27 -15.02 4.61 13.20
N PRO A 28 -13.84 5.21 12.98
CA PRO A 28 -12.58 4.47 12.95
C PRO A 28 -12.27 3.72 14.24
N VAL A 29 -12.69 4.23 15.40
CA VAL A 29 -12.51 3.53 16.68
C VAL A 29 -13.30 2.22 16.73
N GLU A 30 -14.50 2.19 16.16
CA GLU A 30 -15.32 0.98 16.12
C GLU A 30 -14.85 0.01 15.03
N GLU A 31 -14.37 0.52 13.91
CA GLU A 31 -13.94 -0.29 12.76
C GLU A 31 -12.50 -0.78 12.92
N ASP A 32 -11.55 0.11 13.18
CA ASP A 32 -10.12 -0.19 13.18
C ASP A 32 -9.56 -0.39 14.60
N GLY A 33 -10.31 0.01 15.62
CA GLY A 33 -9.93 -0.12 17.03
C GLY A 33 -9.07 1.04 17.55
N PHE A 34 -8.88 2.12 16.77
CA PHE A 34 -8.15 3.31 17.22
C PHE A 34 -8.64 4.58 16.50
N PRO A 35 -8.48 5.76 17.10
CA PRO A 35 -8.92 7.01 16.51
C PRO A 35 -8.04 7.43 15.33
N THR A 36 -8.65 8.13 14.38
CA THR A 36 -7.91 8.81 13.31
C THR A 36 -6.92 9.82 13.92
N PRO A 37 -5.63 9.75 13.59
CA PRO A 37 -4.65 10.71 14.08
C PRO A 37 -4.90 12.10 13.51
N ALA A 38 -4.45 13.13 14.23
CA ALA A 38 -4.46 14.48 13.71
C ALA A 38 -3.44 14.64 12.59
N TRP A 39 -3.86 15.28 11.51
CA TRP A 39 -3.00 15.57 10.37
C TRP A 39 -3.26 16.99 9.85
N SER A 40 -2.21 17.64 9.39
CA SER A 40 -2.27 18.86 8.57
C SER A 40 -1.03 18.92 7.68
N GLU A 41 -1.12 19.65 6.58
CA GLU A 41 -0.01 19.91 5.68
C GLU A 41 1.24 20.42 6.43
N ASP A 42 1.09 21.43 7.30
CA ASP A 42 2.18 21.95 8.11
C ASP A 42 2.77 20.92 9.08
N SER A 43 1.95 20.04 9.66
CA SER A 43 2.46 19.00 10.55
C SER A 43 3.22 17.92 9.78
N HIS A 44 2.79 17.62 8.55
CA HIS A 44 3.47 16.67 7.68
C HIS A 44 4.83 17.20 7.23
N LEU A 45 4.91 18.46 6.81
CA LEU A 45 6.19 19.09 6.44
C LEU A 45 7.16 19.14 7.62
N ARG A 46 6.70 19.47 8.83
CA ARG A 46 7.55 19.42 10.03
C ARG A 46 8.05 18.00 10.33
N PHE A 47 7.18 16.99 10.17
CA PHE A 47 7.57 15.59 10.29
C PHE A 47 8.69 15.24 9.29
N MET A 48 8.57 15.67 8.03
CA MET A 48 9.60 15.45 7.01
C MET A 48 10.94 16.08 7.41
N GLU A 49 10.94 17.32 7.93
CA GLU A 49 12.16 17.98 8.42
C GLU A 49 12.78 17.22 9.61
N GLU A 50 11.97 16.82 10.58
CA GLU A 50 12.42 16.12 11.78
C GLU A 50 13.02 14.74 11.46
N THR A 51 12.47 14.05 10.48
CA THR A 51 12.84 12.67 10.14
C THR A 51 13.75 12.55 8.92
N GLY A 52 14.01 13.68 8.20
CA GLY A 52 14.88 13.73 7.03
C GLY A 52 14.26 13.10 5.79
N GLN A 53 12.95 13.20 5.61
CA GLN A 53 12.30 12.86 4.35
C GLN A 53 12.50 13.98 3.35
N GLU A 54 13.06 13.65 2.18
CA GLU A 54 13.21 14.58 1.07
C GLU A 54 11.92 14.67 0.27
N PHE A 55 11.25 13.54 0.09
CA PHE A 55 9.99 13.44 -0.62
C PHE A 55 9.06 12.41 0.04
N CYS A 56 7.74 12.66 0.02
CA CYS A 56 6.73 11.72 0.49
C CYS A 56 5.65 11.49 -0.57
N VAL A 57 5.26 10.23 -0.77
CA VAL A 57 4.09 9.86 -1.57
C VAL A 57 2.89 9.70 -0.64
N LEU A 58 2.00 10.68 -0.65
CA LEU A 58 0.82 10.71 0.19
C LEU A 58 -0.27 9.76 -0.32
N SER A 59 -0.97 9.11 0.58
CA SER A 59 -2.21 8.40 0.28
C SER A 59 -3.18 8.52 1.45
N ILE A 60 -4.49 8.32 1.22
CA ILE A 60 -5.36 8.08 2.37
C ILE A 60 -5.10 6.67 2.93
N SER A 61 -5.35 6.49 4.22
CA SER A 61 -5.24 5.19 4.87
C SER A 61 -6.56 4.41 4.77
N THR A 62 -6.94 3.74 5.83
CA THR A 62 -8.21 3.07 6.09
C THR A 62 -8.97 3.90 7.16
N PRO A 63 -10.29 3.81 7.28
CA PRO A 63 -11.26 2.99 6.52
C PRO A 63 -11.43 3.38 5.04
N HIS A 64 -11.67 2.36 4.17
CA HIS A 64 -11.93 2.63 2.76
C HIS A 64 -13.29 3.30 2.54
N ILE A 65 -13.40 4.11 1.46
CA ILE A 65 -14.55 4.99 1.21
C ILE A 65 -15.76 4.31 0.55
N HIS A 66 -15.60 3.11 -0.03
CA HIS A 66 -16.72 2.41 -0.64
C HIS A 66 -17.51 1.60 0.40
N ARG A 67 -18.82 1.86 0.50
CA ARG A 67 -19.76 1.23 1.45
C ARG A 67 -21.03 0.75 0.77
N GLY A 68 -20.93 0.25 -0.48
CA GLY A 68 -22.05 -0.31 -1.22
C GLY A 68 -22.79 0.67 -2.13
N ASP A 69 -22.38 1.93 -2.20
CA ASP A 69 -22.92 2.93 -3.14
C ASP A 69 -21.79 3.43 -4.06
N ASP A 70 -21.73 2.90 -5.29
CA ASP A 70 -20.72 3.20 -6.28
C ASP A 70 -20.66 4.69 -6.63
N ALA A 71 -21.82 5.31 -6.83
CA ALA A 71 -21.89 6.71 -7.22
C ALA A 71 -21.45 7.66 -6.08
N LEU A 72 -21.74 7.29 -4.83
CA LEU A 72 -21.23 8.03 -3.67
C LEU A 72 -19.73 7.86 -3.53
N ALA A 73 -19.22 6.63 -3.62
CA ALA A 73 -17.79 6.34 -3.52
C ALA A 73 -16.99 7.05 -4.60
N ALA A 74 -17.48 7.12 -5.85
CA ALA A 74 -16.87 7.88 -6.94
C ALA A 74 -16.73 9.36 -6.60
N ARG A 75 -17.81 10.00 -6.14
CA ARG A 75 -17.76 11.42 -5.74
C ARG A 75 -16.82 11.69 -4.57
N LEU A 76 -16.77 10.77 -3.60
CA LEU A 76 -15.86 10.90 -2.46
C LEU A 76 -14.40 10.77 -2.91
N ALA A 77 -14.09 9.79 -3.77
CA ALA A 77 -12.76 9.64 -4.36
C ALA A 77 -12.31 10.91 -5.06
N GLN A 78 -13.15 11.47 -5.94
CA GLN A 78 -12.86 12.72 -6.65
C GLN A 78 -12.52 13.87 -5.69
N THR A 79 -13.38 14.11 -4.69
CA THR A 79 -13.18 15.20 -3.74
C THR A 79 -11.88 15.04 -2.93
N ILE A 80 -11.56 13.81 -2.51
CA ILE A 80 -10.33 13.50 -1.76
C ILE A 80 -9.10 13.70 -2.65
N ASN A 81 -9.13 13.20 -3.88
CA ASN A 81 -8.00 13.31 -4.79
C ASN A 81 -7.76 14.76 -5.22
N ASP A 82 -8.81 15.58 -5.38
CA ASP A 82 -8.68 17.02 -5.64
C ASP A 82 -7.95 17.73 -4.49
N GLU A 83 -8.29 17.42 -3.24
CA GLU A 83 -7.62 18.02 -2.08
C GLU A 83 -6.16 17.55 -1.97
N LEU A 84 -5.88 16.25 -2.17
CA LEU A 84 -4.51 15.72 -2.19
C LEU A 84 -3.67 16.35 -3.30
N ALA A 85 -4.21 16.46 -4.50
CA ALA A 85 -3.53 17.13 -5.61
C ALA A 85 -3.21 18.58 -5.29
N GLY A 86 -4.16 19.30 -4.67
CA GLY A 86 -3.95 20.67 -4.22
C GLY A 86 -2.83 20.81 -3.19
N VAL A 87 -2.72 19.88 -2.24
CA VAL A 87 -1.60 19.82 -1.28
C VAL A 87 -0.27 19.61 -2.02
N CYS A 88 -0.18 18.62 -2.91
CA CYS A 88 1.04 18.33 -3.65
C CYS A 88 1.46 19.48 -4.58
N GLN A 89 0.50 20.16 -5.23
CA GLN A 89 0.78 21.31 -6.08
C GLN A 89 1.38 22.51 -5.33
N ARG A 90 1.12 22.64 -4.02
CA ARG A 90 1.76 23.66 -3.17
C ARG A 90 3.19 23.30 -2.78
N HIS A 91 3.56 22.02 -2.85
CA HIS A 91 4.88 21.49 -2.46
C HIS A 91 5.40 20.45 -3.47
N PRO A 92 5.53 20.80 -4.76
CA PRO A 92 5.79 19.84 -5.83
C PRO A 92 7.14 19.13 -5.69
N ASP A 93 8.13 19.78 -5.05
CA ASP A 93 9.46 19.21 -4.82
C ASP A 93 9.53 18.34 -3.55
N ARG A 94 8.43 18.24 -2.78
CA ARG A 94 8.38 17.55 -1.49
C ARG A 94 7.30 16.49 -1.41
N LEU A 95 6.19 16.68 -2.10
CA LEU A 95 5.00 15.86 -1.96
C LEU A 95 4.47 15.41 -3.32
N GLY A 96 4.22 14.12 -3.44
CA GLY A 96 3.40 13.52 -4.48
C GLY A 96 2.27 12.71 -3.85
N PHE A 97 1.37 12.14 -4.63
CA PHE A 97 0.30 11.32 -4.08
C PHE A 97 -0.05 10.13 -4.97
N ALA A 98 -0.60 9.10 -4.33
CA ALA A 98 -1.30 8.00 -4.96
C ALA A 98 -2.81 8.24 -4.87
N ALA A 99 -3.49 8.28 -6.02
CA ALA A 99 -4.92 8.54 -6.07
C ALA A 99 -5.72 7.39 -5.44
N THR A 100 -6.68 7.71 -4.58
CA THR A 100 -7.61 6.70 -4.06
C THR A 100 -8.67 6.39 -5.10
N LEU A 101 -9.01 5.10 -5.26
CA LEU A 101 -10.02 4.65 -6.21
C LEU A 101 -11.23 4.07 -5.48
N PRO A 102 -12.46 4.24 -6.04
CA PRO A 102 -13.69 3.77 -5.42
C PRO A 102 -13.94 2.26 -5.65
N VAL A 103 -12.91 1.40 -5.57
CA VAL A 103 -13.10 -0.05 -5.73
C VAL A 103 -14.11 -0.58 -4.69
N PRO A 104 -15.00 -1.50 -5.10
CA PRO A 104 -14.99 -2.29 -6.35
C PRO A 104 -15.79 -1.70 -7.52
N ALA A 105 -16.17 -0.44 -7.49
CA ALA A 105 -16.84 0.24 -8.62
C ALA A 105 -15.88 0.40 -9.81
N VAL A 106 -15.82 -0.58 -10.70
CA VAL A 106 -14.75 -0.73 -11.72
C VAL A 106 -14.70 0.44 -12.69
N GLU A 107 -15.81 0.79 -13.32
CA GLU A 107 -15.88 1.89 -14.30
C GLU A 107 -15.47 3.23 -13.66
N ALA A 108 -16.03 3.52 -12.48
CA ALA A 108 -15.68 4.73 -11.74
C ALA A 108 -14.21 4.73 -11.29
N SER A 109 -13.65 3.57 -10.98
CA SER A 109 -12.23 3.43 -10.63
C SER A 109 -11.32 3.70 -11.83
N ILE A 110 -11.68 3.24 -13.03
CA ILE A 110 -10.94 3.52 -14.27
C ILE A 110 -11.01 5.01 -14.62
N GLU A 111 -12.20 5.63 -14.52
CA GLU A 111 -12.39 7.06 -14.78
C GLU A 111 -11.55 7.91 -13.80
N GLU A 112 -11.59 7.59 -12.53
CA GLU A 112 -10.84 8.33 -11.51
C GLU A 112 -9.33 8.08 -11.60
N ALA A 113 -8.88 6.86 -11.93
CA ALA A 113 -7.46 6.60 -12.18
C ALA A 113 -6.96 7.40 -13.39
N ARG A 114 -7.74 7.45 -14.49
CA ARG A 114 -7.41 8.27 -15.67
C ARG A 114 -7.28 9.74 -15.28
N ARG A 115 -8.28 10.28 -14.57
CA ARG A 115 -8.25 11.67 -14.10
C ARG A 115 -7.06 11.94 -13.20
N GLY A 116 -6.77 11.02 -12.28
CA GLY A 116 -5.60 11.09 -11.39
C GLY A 116 -4.29 11.25 -12.16
N PHE A 117 -4.06 10.41 -13.17
CA PHE A 117 -2.84 10.44 -13.97
C PHE A 117 -2.79 11.63 -14.94
N ASP A 118 -3.88 11.90 -15.67
CA ASP A 118 -3.85 12.82 -16.81
C ASP A 118 -4.09 14.28 -16.40
N GLU A 119 -4.78 14.54 -15.27
CA GLU A 119 -5.19 15.88 -14.86
C GLU A 119 -4.61 16.31 -13.51
N LEU A 120 -4.47 15.38 -12.55
CA LEU A 120 -4.08 15.72 -11.19
C LEU A 120 -2.60 15.47 -10.88
N GLY A 121 -1.86 14.78 -11.76
CA GLY A 121 -0.45 14.46 -11.55
C GLY A 121 -0.19 13.40 -10.48
N ALA A 122 -1.12 12.47 -10.28
CA ALA A 122 -0.91 11.35 -9.37
C ALA A 122 0.26 10.47 -9.83
N LEU A 123 1.15 10.12 -8.91
CA LEU A 123 2.32 9.27 -9.15
C LEU A 123 1.95 7.77 -9.25
N GLY A 124 0.78 7.41 -8.79
CA GLY A 124 0.25 6.07 -8.77
C GLY A 124 -1.19 6.06 -8.28
N VAL A 125 -1.69 4.86 -7.99
CA VAL A 125 -2.99 4.67 -7.34
C VAL A 125 -2.84 3.87 -6.06
N LYS A 126 -3.71 4.14 -5.09
CA LYS A 126 -3.82 3.35 -3.86
C LYS A 126 -5.05 2.45 -3.95
N LEU A 127 -4.84 1.14 -3.82
CA LEU A 127 -5.91 0.15 -3.76
C LEU A 127 -5.98 -0.50 -2.38
N PRO A 128 -7.18 -0.69 -1.81
CA PRO A 128 -7.34 -1.50 -0.60
C PRO A 128 -7.06 -2.97 -0.92
N SER A 129 -6.59 -3.75 0.05
CA SER A 129 -6.45 -5.22 -0.06
C SER A 129 -7.78 -5.88 -0.45
N ASN A 130 -8.88 -5.35 0.08
CA ASN A 130 -10.24 -5.65 -0.37
C ASN A 130 -11.12 -4.38 -0.35
N GLY A 131 -12.00 -4.23 -1.32
CA GLY A 131 -13.06 -3.22 -1.36
C GLY A 131 -14.40 -3.89 -1.13
N ALA A 132 -15.08 -3.62 0.00
CA ALA A 132 -16.35 -4.24 0.37
C ALA A 132 -16.34 -5.79 0.26
N GLY A 133 -15.20 -6.43 0.58
CA GLY A 133 -15.03 -7.88 0.53
C GLY A 133 -14.58 -8.43 -0.83
N ILE A 134 -14.46 -7.59 -1.86
CA ILE A 134 -13.88 -7.95 -3.16
C ILE A 134 -12.36 -7.75 -3.07
N TYR A 135 -11.61 -8.85 -3.10
CA TYR A 135 -10.15 -8.85 -2.99
C TYR A 135 -9.48 -8.49 -4.31
N LEU A 136 -8.30 -7.90 -4.24
CA LEU A 136 -7.42 -7.76 -5.39
C LEU A 136 -7.17 -9.16 -5.99
N GLY A 137 -7.31 -9.26 -7.32
CA GLY A 137 -7.27 -10.55 -8.03
C GLY A 137 -8.65 -11.15 -8.34
N ASP A 138 -9.75 -10.56 -7.82
CA ASP A 138 -11.10 -10.96 -8.23
C ASP A 138 -11.30 -10.66 -9.73
N PRO A 139 -11.89 -11.59 -10.51
CA PRO A 139 -12.15 -11.39 -11.94
C PRO A 139 -13.00 -10.14 -12.26
N MET A 140 -13.81 -9.65 -11.32
CA MET A 140 -14.54 -8.39 -11.48
C MET A 140 -13.61 -7.22 -11.74
N LEU A 141 -12.40 -7.22 -11.17
CA LEU A 141 -11.43 -6.12 -11.27
C LEU A 141 -10.55 -6.18 -12.53
N GLU A 142 -10.71 -7.22 -13.38
CA GLU A 142 -9.90 -7.39 -14.60
C GLU A 142 -9.86 -6.15 -15.51
N PRO A 143 -10.98 -5.42 -15.78
CA PRO A 143 -10.90 -4.22 -16.62
C PRO A 143 -10.06 -3.10 -15.99
N LEU A 144 -10.09 -2.97 -14.67
CA LEU A 144 -9.23 -2.02 -13.96
C LEU A 144 -7.76 -2.46 -14.04
N MET A 145 -7.46 -3.75 -13.88
CA MET A 145 -6.10 -4.28 -14.01
C MET A 145 -5.54 -4.03 -15.41
N ALA A 146 -6.31 -4.29 -16.46
CA ALA A 146 -5.92 -4.00 -17.84
C ALA A 146 -5.59 -2.52 -18.04
N PHE A 147 -6.42 -1.60 -17.54
CA PHE A 147 -6.17 -0.17 -17.63
C PHE A 147 -4.88 0.24 -16.88
N LEU A 148 -4.65 -0.30 -15.70
CA LEU A 148 -3.45 0.01 -14.90
C LEU A 148 -2.18 -0.57 -15.56
N ASP A 149 -2.27 -1.73 -16.20
CA ASP A 149 -1.17 -2.33 -16.93
C ASP A 149 -0.77 -1.50 -18.17
N GLU A 150 -1.76 -1.04 -18.96
CA GLU A 150 -1.53 -0.14 -20.12
C GLU A 150 -0.79 1.14 -19.71
N ARG A 151 -0.99 1.61 -18.48
CA ARG A 151 -0.34 2.80 -17.93
C ARG A 151 0.99 2.52 -17.24
N ALA A 152 1.42 1.25 -17.15
CA ALA A 152 2.53 0.83 -16.31
C ALA A 152 2.44 1.45 -14.90
N ALA A 153 1.24 1.42 -14.32
CA ALA A 153 0.91 2.16 -13.12
C ALA A 153 1.65 1.62 -11.89
N VAL A 154 2.04 2.52 -10.99
CA VAL A 154 2.38 2.14 -9.61
C VAL A 154 1.10 1.95 -8.83
N VAL A 155 0.94 0.79 -8.23
CA VAL A 155 -0.22 0.42 -7.42
C VAL A 155 0.22 0.13 -5.99
N THR A 156 -0.02 1.07 -5.10
CA THR A 156 0.23 0.86 -3.66
C THR A 156 -0.95 0.12 -3.06
N VAL A 157 -0.71 -1.08 -2.55
CA VAL A 157 -1.70 -1.84 -1.79
C VAL A 157 -1.73 -1.30 -0.36
N HIS A 158 -2.92 -1.14 0.21
CA HIS A 158 -3.06 -0.81 1.62
C HIS A 158 -4.06 -1.77 2.28
N PRO A 159 -3.78 -2.29 3.48
CA PRO A 159 -4.72 -3.18 4.16
C PRO A 159 -6.07 -2.52 4.41
N SER A 160 -7.08 -3.35 4.45
CA SER A 160 -8.44 -2.99 4.89
C SER A 160 -8.94 -4.05 5.86
N LEU A 161 -9.91 -3.69 6.68
CA LEU A 161 -10.56 -4.70 7.51
C LEU A 161 -11.26 -5.74 6.61
N PRO A 162 -11.04 -7.04 6.80
CA PRO A 162 -11.76 -8.05 6.04
C PRO A 162 -13.25 -8.01 6.37
N SER A 163 -14.10 -8.33 5.38
CA SER A 163 -15.56 -8.33 5.56
C SER A 163 -16.06 -9.36 6.58
N ALA A 164 -15.25 -10.36 6.90
CA ALA A 164 -15.54 -11.39 7.87
C ALA A 164 -14.33 -11.67 8.75
N VAL A 165 -14.39 -11.23 10.01
CA VAL A 165 -13.40 -11.57 11.04
C VAL A 165 -13.99 -12.70 11.90
N PRO A 166 -13.22 -13.77 12.19
CA PRO A 166 -13.68 -14.83 13.06
C PRO A 166 -14.08 -14.30 14.44
N GLN A 167 -15.28 -14.67 14.90
CA GLN A 167 -15.80 -14.21 16.19
C GLN A 167 -15.00 -14.81 17.36
N GLY A 168 -14.75 -13.99 18.37
CA GLY A 168 -14.10 -14.43 19.61
C GLY A 168 -12.58 -14.64 19.53
N ILE A 169 -11.97 -14.30 18.40
CA ILE A 169 -10.51 -14.37 18.22
C ILE A 169 -9.97 -12.94 18.15
N PHE A 170 -8.90 -12.66 18.92
CA PHE A 170 -8.19 -11.38 18.87
C PHE A 170 -9.06 -10.14 19.14
N THR A 171 -10.11 -10.29 19.94
CA THR A 171 -11.11 -9.24 20.20
C THR A 171 -10.61 -8.09 21.08
N ALA A 172 -9.42 -8.20 21.67
CA ALA A 172 -8.87 -7.22 22.60
C ALA A 172 -7.87 -6.24 21.96
N GLY A 173 -7.62 -6.34 20.66
CA GLY A 173 -6.65 -5.51 19.96
C GLY A 173 -7.23 -4.79 18.75
N PRO A 174 -6.61 -3.68 18.33
CA PRO A 174 -6.99 -2.98 17.09
C PRO A 174 -6.65 -3.81 15.85
N ALA A 175 -7.36 -3.54 14.74
CA ALA A 175 -7.20 -4.27 13.47
C ALA A 175 -5.75 -4.32 12.94
N PRO A 176 -4.93 -3.25 13.05
CA PRO A 176 -3.53 -3.28 12.62
C PRO A 176 -2.66 -4.33 13.29
N LEU A 177 -3.04 -4.77 14.50
CA LEU A 177 -2.25 -5.74 15.25
C LEU A 177 -2.15 -7.10 14.53
N PHE A 178 -3.19 -7.51 13.80
CA PHE A 178 -3.21 -8.80 13.10
C PHE A 178 -3.99 -8.75 11.78
N GLU A 179 -5.21 -8.22 11.77
CA GLU A 179 -6.11 -8.36 10.63
C GLU A 179 -5.57 -7.68 9.37
N TYR A 180 -4.93 -6.53 9.49
CA TYR A 180 -4.35 -5.83 8.35
C TYR A 180 -3.21 -6.60 7.69
N ILE A 181 -2.32 -7.17 8.50
CA ILE A 181 -1.22 -8.00 7.98
C ILE A 181 -1.76 -9.27 7.32
N ALA A 182 -2.77 -9.88 7.93
CA ALA A 182 -3.44 -11.04 7.37
C ALA A 182 -4.19 -10.71 6.06
N ASP A 183 -4.82 -9.54 5.98
CA ASP A 183 -5.61 -9.14 4.82
C ASP A 183 -4.74 -8.76 3.62
N THR A 184 -3.64 -8.04 3.83
CA THR A 184 -2.61 -7.83 2.80
C THR A 184 -2.10 -9.17 2.26
N THR A 185 -1.84 -10.12 3.15
CA THR A 185 -1.40 -11.47 2.74
C THR A 185 -2.45 -12.16 1.87
N ARG A 186 -3.74 -12.11 2.25
CA ARG A 186 -4.83 -12.66 1.44
C ARG A 186 -4.88 -12.03 0.05
N ALA A 187 -4.74 -10.70 -0.04
CA ALA A 187 -4.76 -9.98 -1.32
C ALA A 187 -3.61 -10.43 -2.23
N VAL A 188 -2.38 -10.51 -1.72
CA VAL A 188 -1.22 -10.97 -2.51
C VAL A 188 -1.39 -12.42 -2.96
N LEU A 189 -1.84 -13.31 -2.07
CA LEU A 189 -2.11 -14.71 -2.44
C LEU A 189 -3.21 -14.82 -3.49
N ASN A 190 -4.22 -13.94 -3.45
CA ASN A 190 -5.31 -13.92 -4.42
C ASN A 190 -4.83 -13.42 -5.79
N LEU A 191 -3.99 -12.38 -5.83
CA LEU A 191 -3.33 -11.91 -7.08
C LEU A 191 -2.50 -13.04 -7.73
N LEU A 192 -1.72 -13.77 -6.93
CA LEU A 192 -0.93 -14.91 -7.40
C LEU A 192 -1.83 -16.04 -7.93
N ALA A 193 -2.82 -16.45 -7.13
CA ALA A 193 -3.68 -17.59 -7.45
C ALA A 193 -4.53 -17.37 -8.70
N HIS A 194 -4.93 -16.14 -8.98
CA HIS A 194 -5.67 -15.76 -10.18
C HIS A 194 -4.76 -15.34 -11.35
N GLY A 195 -3.42 -15.44 -11.20
CA GLY A 195 -2.46 -15.14 -12.28
C GLY A 195 -2.48 -13.67 -12.73
N VAL A 196 -2.89 -12.75 -11.87
CA VAL A 196 -3.00 -11.32 -12.22
C VAL A 196 -1.64 -10.73 -12.52
N ILE A 197 -0.62 -11.08 -11.72
CA ILE A 197 0.75 -10.58 -11.88
C ILE A 197 1.34 -11.04 -13.22
N ASP A 198 1.08 -12.28 -13.62
CA ASP A 198 1.53 -12.81 -14.93
C ASP A 198 0.79 -12.16 -16.10
N ARG A 199 -0.53 -11.90 -15.97
CA ARG A 199 -1.32 -11.30 -17.06
C ARG A 199 -1.11 -9.80 -17.22
N TYR A 200 -0.75 -9.10 -16.15
CA TYR A 200 -0.57 -7.65 -16.10
C TYR A 200 0.82 -7.27 -15.59
N PRO A 201 1.89 -7.64 -16.34
CA PRO A 201 3.26 -7.56 -15.88
C PRO A 201 3.83 -6.15 -15.79
N HIS A 202 3.13 -5.15 -16.36
CA HIS A 202 3.58 -3.75 -16.30
C HIS A 202 3.07 -3.03 -15.05
N ILE A 203 2.11 -3.59 -14.30
CA ILE A 203 1.69 -3.03 -13.02
C ILE A 203 2.82 -3.17 -12.01
N ARG A 204 3.26 -2.05 -11.44
CA ARG A 204 4.28 -2.01 -10.40
C ARG A 204 3.61 -2.02 -9.02
N TRP A 205 3.41 -3.22 -8.49
CA TRP A 205 2.75 -3.43 -7.21
C TRP A 205 3.67 -3.09 -6.04
N VAL A 206 3.25 -2.20 -5.15
CA VAL A 206 3.93 -1.91 -3.87
C VAL A 206 3.15 -2.58 -2.74
N ILE A 207 3.77 -3.57 -2.10
CA ILE A 207 3.19 -4.35 -1.01
C ILE A 207 3.70 -3.81 0.33
N PRO A 208 2.82 -3.42 1.25
CA PRO A 208 3.20 -2.75 2.48
C PRO A 208 3.70 -3.69 3.58
N HIS A 209 4.28 -3.07 4.63
CA HIS A 209 4.62 -3.69 5.91
C HIS A 209 5.52 -4.93 5.77
N ALA A 210 6.64 -4.78 5.03
CA ALA A 210 7.60 -5.86 4.76
C ALA A 210 6.94 -7.13 4.20
N GLY A 211 5.85 -6.95 3.41
CA GLY A 211 5.13 -8.07 2.82
C GLY A 211 4.21 -8.82 3.78
N SER A 212 4.04 -8.32 5.01
CA SER A 212 3.09 -8.93 5.96
C SER A 212 3.46 -10.41 6.24
N PHE A 213 2.54 -11.37 6.08
CA PHE A 213 2.85 -12.81 6.25
C PHE A 213 3.29 -13.49 4.93
N VAL A 214 3.37 -12.79 3.80
CA VAL A 214 3.76 -13.38 2.51
C VAL A 214 5.10 -14.12 2.59
N PRO A 215 6.18 -13.55 3.20
CA PRO A 215 7.44 -14.28 3.33
C PRO A 215 7.30 -15.63 4.03
N ALA A 216 6.49 -15.71 5.08
CA ALA A 216 6.30 -16.94 5.85
C ALA A 216 5.54 -18.03 5.08
N VAL A 217 4.68 -17.65 4.11
CA VAL A 217 3.86 -18.62 3.36
C VAL A 217 4.34 -18.89 1.94
N ALA A 218 5.30 -18.12 1.40
CA ALA A 218 5.77 -18.22 0.03
C ALA A 218 6.26 -19.62 -0.37
N HIS A 219 7.12 -20.21 0.43
CA HIS A 219 7.64 -21.56 0.18
C HIS A 219 6.56 -22.64 0.34
N ARG A 220 5.62 -22.46 1.28
CA ARG A 220 4.49 -23.36 1.40
C ARG A 220 3.61 -23.34 0.16
N LEU A 221 3.30 -22.13 -0.36
CA LEU A 221 2.52 -21.97 -1.58
C LEU A 221 3.24 -22.63 -2.77
N THR A 222 4.54 -22.37 -2.93
CA THR A 222 5.38 -23.01 -3.96
C THR A 222 5.39 -24.54 -3.84
N GLY A 223 5.52 -25.08 -2.63
CA GLY A 223 5.55 -26.52 -2.39
C GLY A 223 4.21 -27.20 -2.70
N ILE A 224 3.11 -26.58 -2.28
CA ILE A 224 1.75 -27.12 -2.51
C ILE A 224 1.36 -27.02 -3.98
N SER A 225 1.68 -25.90 -4.67
CA SER A 225 1.36 -25.74 -6.10
C SER A 225 1.96 -26.85 -6.96
N ARG A 226 3.18 -27.34 -6.63
CA ARG A 226 3.82 -28.48 -7.32
C ARG A 226 3.03 -29.80 -7.22
N VAL A 227 2.15 -29.92 -6.25
CA VAL A 227 1.27 -31.07 -6.05
C VAL A 227 -0.09 -30.83 -6.69
N LEU A 228 -0.66 -29.65 -6.51
CA LEU A 228 -2.02 -29.33 -6.94
C LEU A 228 -2.13 -29.09 -8.45
N VAL A 229 -1.13 -28.46 -9.07
CA VAL A 229 -1.12 -28.20 -10.51
C VAL A 229 -1.18 -29.49 -11.34
N PRO A 230 -0.31 -30.48 -11.13
CA PRO A 230 -0.39 -31.77 -11.86
C PRO A 230 -1.67 -32.55 -11.59
N ALA A 231 -2.31 -32.31 -10.43
CA ALA A 231 -3.59 -32.93 -10.08
C ALA A 231 -4.80 -32.22 -10.73
N GLY A 232 -4.60 -31.12 -11.45
CA GLY A 232 -5.68 -30.31 -12.04
C GLY A 232 -6.54 -29.56 -11.02
N LEU A 233 -6.00 -29.35 -9.81
CA LEU A 233 -6.70 -28.65 -8.71
C LEU A 233 -6.29 -27.18 -8.58
N MET A 234 -5.32 -26.74 -9.37
CA MET A 234 -4.79 -25.38 -9.37
C MET A 234 -4.16 -25.07 -10.73
N GLU A 235 -4.33 -23.85 -11.21
CA GLU A 235 -3.60 -23.37 -12.38
C GLU A 235 -2.12 -23.17 -12.06
N PRO A 236 -1.22 -23.31 -13.06
CA PRO A 236 0.21 -23.04 -12.90
C PRO A 236 0.47 -21.62 -12.43
N ILE A 237 1.33 -21.46 -11.42
CA ILE A 237 1.78 -20.15 -10.93
C ILE A 237 3.29 -20.15 -10.69
N ASN A 238 3.95 -19.06 -11.05
CA ASN A 238 5.37 -18.81 -10.83
C ASN A 238 5.59 -18.04 -9.53
N VAL A 239 5.23 -18.64 -8.38
CA VAL A 239 5.19 -17.94 -7.08
C VAL A 239 6.42 -17.09 -6.81
N MET A 240 7.62 -17.69 -6.90
CA MET A 240 8.85 -16.99 -6.53
C MET A 240 9.27 -15.91 -7.53
N GLU A 241 9.00 -16.11 -8.81
CA GLU A 241 9.27 -15.13 -9.86
C GLU A 241 8.34 -13.92 -9.70
N ASN A 242 7.04 -14.19 -9.51
CA ASN A 242 6.04 -13.15 -9.29
C ASN A 242 6.32 -12.35 -8.02
N LEU A 243 6.72 -13.01 -6.91
CA LEU A 243 7.08 -12.28 -5.69
C LEU A 243 8.32 -11.39 -5.88
N ARG A 244 9.29 -11.80 -6.69
CA ARG A 244 10.47 -10.97 -7.01
C ARG A 244 10.15 -9.76 -7.88
N SER A 245 9.11 -9.81 -8.68
CA SER A 245 8.68 -8.67 -9.51
C SER A 245 7.95 -7.59 -8.72
N LEU A 246 7.45 -7.90 -7.52
CA LEU A 246 6.77 -6.93 -6.66
C LEU A 246 7.75 -6.00 -5.96
N TRP A 247 7.27 -4.82 -5.62
CA TRP A 247 7.96 -3.84 -4.77
C TRP A 247 7.44 -3.97 -3.34
N TRP A 248 8.30 -3.72 -2.34
CA TRP A 248 7.99 -3.97 -0.95
C TRP A 248 8.43 -2.81 -0.08
N ASP A 249 7.51 -2.15 0.60
CA ASP A 249 7.90 -1.16 1.59
C ASP A 249 8.20 -1.80 2.95
N LEU A 250 9.05 -1.13 3.70
CA LEU A 250 9.50 -1.55 5.03
C LEU A 250 8.83 -0.74 6.16
N ALA A 251 7.61 -0.24 5.94
CA ALA A 251 6.85 0.44 6.98
C ALA A 251 6.61 -0.47 8.19
N GLY A 252 6.57 0.12 9.37
CA GLY A 252 6.54 -0.62 10.64
C GLY A 252 7.92 -1.17 11.03
N ASP A 253 7.98 -1.96 12.10
CA ASP A 253 9.22 -2.62 12.55
C ASP A 253 9.33 -4.03 11.93
N ALA A 254 9.95 -4.09 10.77
CA ALA A 254 10.13 -5.35 10.02
C ALA A 254 11.21 -6.27 10.62
N ARG A 255 12.01 -5.79 11.55
CA ARG A 255 13.20 -6.50 12.06
C ARG A 255 12.91 -7.40 13.27
N PRO A 256 13.69 -8.48 13.43
CA PRO A 256 14.56 -9.08 12.41
C PRO A 256 13.79 -10.05 11.49
N VAL A 257 12.74 -10.68 11.99
CA VAL A 257 12.14 -11.90 11.40
C VAL A 257 11.47 -11.64 10.04
N MET A 258 10.69 -10.57 9.92
CA MET A 258 10.00 -10.27 8.66
C MET A 258 11.00 -9.85 7.58
N LEU A 259 11.98 -9.02 7.93
CA LEU A 259 13.04 -8.59 7.02
C LEU A 259 13.88 -9.76 6.51
N GLU A 260 14.33 -10.64 7.41
CA GLU A 260 15.06 -11.86 7.03
C GLU A 260 14.25 -12.73 6.08
N GLY A 261 12.96 -12.96 6.39
CA GLY A 261 12.06 -13.71 5.53
C GLY A 261 11.85 -13.07 4.16
N LEU A 262 11.68 -11.74 4.14
CA LEU A 262 11.48 -10.95 2.92
C LEU A 262 12.70 -11.03 1.99
N MET A 263 13.91 -10.95 2.53
CA MET A 263 15.16 -11.03 1.75
C MET A 263 15.34 -12.35 0.98
N HIS A 264 14.60 -13.39 1.34
CA HIS A 264 14.62 -14.67 0.58
C HIS A 264 13.71 -14.65 -0.66
N ILE A 265 12.77 -13.71 -0.76
CA ILE A 265 11.74 -13.68 -1.82
C ILE A 265 11.77 -12.42 -2.67
N VAL A 266 12.45 -11.36 -2.22
CA VAL A 266 12.52 -10.07 -2.90
C VAL A 266 13.73 -9.96 -3.81
N ASP A 267 13.64 -9.09 -4.83
CA ASP A 267 14.80 -8.45 -5.41
C ASP A 267 15.15 -7.23 -4.54
N PRO A 268 16.37 -7.12 -3.98
CA PRO A 268 16.76 -5.98 -3.15
C PRO A 268 16.59 -4.61 -3.82
N SER A 269 16.62 -4.56 -5.16
CA SER A 269 16.35 -3.35 -5.92
C SER A 269 14.87 -2.91 -5.88
N HIS A 270 13.99 -3.74 -5.32
CA HIS A 270 12.56 -3.47 -5.15
C HIS A 270 12.17 -3.20 -3.68
N LEU A 271 13.14 -3.07 -2.78
CA LEU A 271 12.88 -2.64 -1.40
C LEU A 271 12.74 -1.13 -1.31
N LEU A 272 11.75 -0.66 -0.56
CA LEU A 272 11.40 0.75 -0.41
C LEU A 272 11.31 1.13 1.06
N TYR A 273 11.58 2.37 1.38
CA TYR A 273 11.32 2.91 2.70
C TYR A 273 9.89 3.43 2.82
N GLY A 274 9.23 3.11 3.91
CA GLY A 274 7.92 3.63 4.32
C GLY A 274 7.88 3.94 5.80
N SER A 275 7.19 4.99 6.22
CA SER A 275 7.08 5.39 7.63
C SER A 275 5.77 4.99 8.30
N ASP A 276 4.71 4.92 7.54
CA ASP A 276 3.32 4.79 8.02
C ASP A 276 2.88 5.98 8.93
N THR A 277 3.45 7.17 8.66
CA THR A 277 3.03 8.42 9.34
C THR A 277 1.62 8.80 8.87
N PRO A 278 0.75 9.37 9.72
CA PRO A 278 0.89 9.69 11.14
C PRO A 278 0.41 8.57 12.08
N TYR A 279 0.10 7.38 11.55
CA TYR A 279 -0.38 6.25 12.36
C TYR A 279 0.75 5.67 13.23
N THR A 280 1.96 5.66 12.74
CA THR A 280 3.15 5.36 13.52
C THR A 280 3.71 6.65 14.13
N PRO A 281 3.90 6.74 15.47
CA PRO A 281 4.46 7.93 16.11
C PRO A 281 5.90 8.23 15.67
N THR A 282 6.26 9.50 15.49
CA THR A 282 7.59 9.95 15.03
C THR A 282 8.76 9.31 15.78
N PRO A 283 8.76 9.16 17.13
CA PRO A 283 9.87 8.49 17.82
C PRO A 283 10.06 7.02 17.41
N ALA A 284 8.97 6.30 17.12
CA ALA A 284 9.04 4.92 16.64
C ALA A 284 9.56 4.88 15.19
N ILE A 285 9.12 5.81 14.34
CA ILE A 285 9.62 5.95 12.96
C ILE A 285 11.13 6.18 12.96
N LEU A 286 11.64 7.10 13.78
CA LEU A 286 13.08 7.38 13.90
C LEU A 286 13.86 6.14 14.35
N ALA A 287 13.36 5.43 15.36
CA ALA A 287 13.99 4.20 15.86
C ALA A 287 14.01 3.09 14.81
N ASN A 288 12.90 2.91 14.06
CA ASN A 288 12.81 1.94 12.99
C ASN A 288 13.76 2.29 11.83
N LYS A 289 13.80 3.56 11.45
CA LYS A 289 14.68 4.06 10.38
C LYS A 289 16.16 3.85 10.72
N GLU A 290 16.58 4.22 11.94
CA GLU A 290 17.95 3.98 12.42
C GLU A 290 18.28 2.50 12.48
N GLY A 291 17.35 1.70 12.98
CA GLY A 291 17.49 0.27 13.06
C GLY A 291 17.62 -0.40 11.69
N LEU A 292 16.79 -0.02 10.72
CA LEU A 292 16.91 -0.51 9.33
C LEU A 292 18.25 -0.12 8.72
N ALA A 293 18.68 1.14 8.86
CA ALA A 293 19.94 1.61 8.31
C ALA A 293 21.18 0.91 8.89
N SER A 294 21.09 0.44 10.12
CA SER A 294 22.16 -0.31 10.80
C SER A 294 22.05 -1.82 10.66
N ASP A 295 20.93 -2.33 10.12
CA ASP A 295 20.72 -3.77 9.95
C ASP A 295 21.70 -4.35 8.90
N PRO A 296 22.40 -5.47 9.18
CA PRO A 296 23.38 -6.05 8.26
C PRO A 296 22.83 -6.39 6.88
N LEU A 297 21.52 -6.63 6.74
CA LEU A 297 20.87 -6.92 5.46
C LEU A 297 20.58 -5.65 4.66
N VAL A 298 20.34 -4.53 5.32
CA VAL A 298 20.00 -3.25 4.70
C VAL A 298 21.21 -2.31 4.56
N ALA A 299 22.09 -2.29 5.53
CA ALA A 299 23.25 -1.36 5.56
C ALA A 299 24.05 -1.32 4.26
N PRO A 300 24.34 -2.45 3.57
CA PRO A 300 25.06 -2.43 2.29
C PRO A 300 24.30 -1.78 1.13
N ILE A 301 22.97 -1.71 1.22
CA ILE A 301 22.04 -1.21 0.19
C ILE A 301 21.17 -0.07 0.72
N ALA A 302 21.57 0.57 1.80
CA ALA A 302 20.74 1.56 2.50
C ALA A 302 20.32 2.72 1.61
N ARG A 303 21.23 3.23 0.75
CA ARG A 303 20.90 4.29 -0.21
C ARG A 303 19.82 3.86 -1.19
N ASP A 304 19.91 2.64 -1.71
CA ASP A 304 18.91 2.10 -2.62
C ASP A 304 17.54 2.02 -1.92
N VAL A 305 17.49 1.43 -0.72
CA VAL A 305 16.24 1.23 0.04
C VAL A 305 15.62 2.56 0.47
N PHE A 306 16.43 3.49 0.96
CA PHE A 306 15.90 4.76 1.47
C PHE A 306 15.60 5.78 0.37
N HIS A 307 16.19 5.65 -0.82
CA HIS A 307 16.08 6.69 -1.84
C HIS A 307 16.01 6.15 -3.28
N ASP A 308 17.10 5.55 -3.80
CA ASP A 308 17.28 5.37 -5.24
C ASP A 308 16.25 4.41 -5.87
N ASN A 309 15.76 3.43 -5.10
CA ASN A 309 14.69 2.52 -5.55
C ASN A 309 13.38 3.27 -5.78
N ALA A 310 13.02 4.20 -4.88
CA ALA A 310 11.81 5.02 -5.02
C ALA A 310 11.93 6.00 -6.21
N VAL A 311 13.11 6.60 -6.42
CA VAL A 311 13.39 7.43 -7.61
C VAL A 311 13.11 6.62 -8.89
N ARG A 312 13.61 5.39 -8.97
CA ARG A 312 13.38 4.49 -10.14
C ARG A 312 11.91 4.12 -10.30
N LEU A 313 11.24 3.78 -9.19
CA LEU A 313 9.86 3.34 -9.22
C LEU A 313 8.91 4.42 -9.74
N TYR A 314 9.05 5.63 -9.23
CA TYR A 314 8.14 6.75 -9.52
C TYR A 314 8.64 7.66 -10.64
N GLY A 315 9.88 7.49 -11.12
CA GLY A 315 10.47 8.36 -12.14
C GLY A 315 10.69 9.78 -11.62
N LEU A 316 11.08 9.92 -10.35
CA LEU A 316 11.39 11.21 -9.76
C LEU A 316 12.75 11.71 -10.29
N ASP A 317 12.84 13.01 -10.58
CA ASP A 317 14.12 13.63 -10.92
C ASP A 317 15.03 13.59 -9.69
N GLY A 318 16.22 13.01 -9.84
CA GLY A 318 17.22 12.84 -8.78
C GLY A 318 17.98 14.12 -8.47
#